data_8d88a482223d8d426db283a39d10d621
#
_entry.id   8d88a482223d8d426db283a39d10d621
#
_cell.length_a   1.000
_cell.length_b   1.000
_cell.length_c   1.000
_cell.angle_alpha   90.00
_cell.angle_beta   90.00
_cell.angle_gamma   90.00
#
_symmetry.space_group_name_H-M   'P 1'
#
loop_
_entity.id
_entity.type
_entity.pdbx_description
1 polymer ?
#
loop_
_entity_poly.entity_id
_entity_poly.type
_entity_poly.pdbx_seq_one_letter_code
_entity_poly.pdbx_strand_id
1 'polypeptide(L)'
;MYIVGGRILSMAGREIPEGILQIRNGKIAQVGARGEVKLQPEEGEQVVIAKNALIMPGIIEAHCHMGIMEEKKSTEGDDCNETVDPLTPSLRAIDGINPMDAAFDDAVRAGITAAMIGPGSSNVVGGQFAMVKTKGRRIDDLILKSPAAMKVAFGENPKVNYSGQNKSPVTRMAIAAMLRRELWESREYLRQKQEAAEKGAYFAPDFEKECYLPVLRRS
;
A
#
# COMPACT_ATOMS: atom_id res chain seq x y z
N MET A 1 -19.85 -15.97 15.16
CA MET A 1 -18.90 -17.06 14.90
C MET A 1 -17.85 -17.08 15.98
N TYR A 2 -17.46 -18.27 16.43
CA TYR A 2 -16.32 -18.47 17.35
C TYR A 2 -15.21 -19.30 16.66
N ILE A 3 -13.95 -19.00 17.01
CA ILE A 3 -12.79 -19.84 16.68
C ILE A 3 -12.15 -20.25 18.02
N VAL A 4 -11.98 -21.56 18.26
CA VAL A 4 -11.70 -22.08 19.60
C VAL A 4 -10.53 -23.06 19.60
N GLY A 5 -9.64 -22.97 20.59
CA GLY A 5 -8.61 -23.97 20.92
C GLY A 5 -7.31 -23.82 20.13
N GLY A 6 -7.14 -22.78 19.32
CA GLY A 6 -5.89 -22.46 18.68
C GLY A 6 -4.98 -21.58 19.53
N ARG A 7 -3.67 -21.58 19.19
CA ARG A 7 -2.70 -20.63 19.73
C ARG A 7 -2.89 -19.28 19.06
N ILE A 8 -3.24 -18.23 19.80
CA ILE A 8 -3.51 -16.91 19.22
C ILE A 8 -2.28 -16.00 19.40
N LEU A 9 -1.74 -15.52 18.30
CA LEU A 9 -0.78 -14.42 18.23
C LEU A 9 -1.55 -13.14 17.89
N SER A 10 -1.90 -12.35 18.90
CA SER A 10 -2.68 -11.12 18.68
C SER A 10 -1.89 -10.02 17.99
N MET A 11 -0.56 -10.10 17.97
CA MET A 11 0.39 -9.08 17.51
C MET A 11 0.27 -7.74 18.27
N ALA A 12 -0.50 -7.73 19.36
CA ALA A 12 -0.74 -6.56 20.22
C ALA A 12 -0.41 -6.83 21.69
N GLY A 13 0.51 -7.74 21.97
CA GLY A 13 0.96 -8.10 23.32
C GLY A 13 1.11 -9.59 23.53
N ARG A 14 0.42 -10.16 24.51
CA ARG A 14 0.60 -11.56 24.91
C ARG A 14 0.13 -12.56 23.85
N GLU A 15 0.80 -13.68 23.83
CA GLU A 15 0.37 -14.90 23.17
C GLU A 15 -0.65 -15.64 24.06
N ILE A 16 -1.66 -16.26 23.44
CA ILE A 16 -2.71 -17.03 24.14
C ILE A 16 -2.63 -18.48 23.65
N PRO A 17 -2.15 -19.44 24.48
CA PRO A 17 -1.89 -20.82 24.04
C PRO A 17 -3.13 -21.59 23.58
N GLU A 18 -4.26 -21.43 24.26
CA GLU A 18 -5.56 -22.01 23.92
C GLU A 18 -6.62 -20.92 23.96
N GLY A 19 -6.76 -20.22 22.84
CA GLY A 19 -7.57 -19.03 22.78
C GLY A 19 -8.98 -19.27 22.26
N ILE A 20 -9.84 -18.29 22.56
CA ILE A 20 -11.15 -18.13 21.97
C ILE A 20 -11.20 -16.77 21.30
N LEU A 21 -11.58 -16.76 20.03
CA LEU A 21 -11.82 -15.58 19.24
C LEU A 21 -13.30 -15.52 18.86
N GLN A 22 -14.00 -14.47 19.27
CA GLN A 22 -15.37 -14.22 18.87
C GLN A 22 -15.41 -13.15 17.78
N ILE A 23 -16.10 -13.44 16.68
CA ILE A 23 -16.34 -12.52 15.57
C ILE A 23 -17.83 -12.24 15.47
N ARG A 24 -18.19 -10.95 15.53
CA ARG A 24 -19.57 -10.46 15.32
C ARG A 24 -19.56 -9.30 14.31
N ASN A 25 -20.46 -9.34 13.34
CA ASN A 25 -20.59 -8.32 12.31
C ASN A 25 -19.25 -8.01 11.56
N GLY A 26 -18.47 -9.06 11.26
CA GLY A 26 -17.18 -8.94 10.58
C GLY A 26 -16.06 -8.31 11.42
N LYS A 27 -16.25 -8.15 12.73
CA LYS A 27 -15.27 -7.58 13.65
C LYS A 27 -14.94 -8.55 14.79
N ILE A 28 -13.72 -8.47 15.30
CA ILE A 28 -13.32 -9.16 16.53
C ILE A 28 -14.09 -8.51 17.69
N ALA A 29 -14.99 -9.26 18.29
CA ALA A 29 -15.75 -8.82 19.44
C ALA A 29 -15.03 -9.12 20.76
N GLN A 30 -14.44 -10.33 20.87
CA GLN A 30 -13.65 -10.72 22.03
C GLN A 30 -12.49 -11.63 21.60
N VAL A 31 -11.39 -11.56 22.33
CA VAL A 31 -10.23 -12.46 22.20
C VAL A 31 -9.61 -12.67 23.58
N GLY A 32 -9.36 -13.91 23.95
CA GLY A 32 -8.77 -14.23 25.26
C GLY A 32 -8.58 -15.74 25.47
N ALA A 33 -8.06 -16.08 26.63
CA ALA A 33 -7.91 -17.48 27.04
C ALA A 33 -9.27 -18.12 27.37
N ARG A 34 -9.27 -19.47 27.46
CA ARG A 34 -10.44 -20.28 27.79
C ARG A 34 -10.95 -20.03 29.21
N GLY A 35 -11.28 -19.06 29.68
CA GLY A 35 -11.76 -18.63 31.00
C GLY A 35 -12.00 -17.13 31.04
N GLU A 36 -11.40 -16.40 30.08
CA GLU A 36 -11.56 -14.97 29.92
C GLU A 36 -12.71 -14.66 28.94
N VAL A 37 -12.89 -15.50 27.92
CA VAL A 37 -13.96 -15.38 26.94
C VAL A 37 -14.97 -16.52 27.16
N LYS A 38 -16.22 -16.16 27.40
CA LYS A 38 -17.31 -17.15 27.54
C LYS A 38 -17.70 -17.66 26.16
N LEU A 39 -17.60 -18.98 25.97
CA LEU A 39 -18.10 -19.65 24.77
C LEU A 39 -19.62 -19.89 24.95
N GLN A 40 -20.42 -19.03 24.40
CA GLN A 40 -21.88 -19.07 24.42
C GLN A 40 -22.44 -18.80 23.02
N PRO A 41 -22.32 -19.79 22.10
CA PRO A 41 -22.84 -19.62 20.74
C PRO A 41 -24.39 -19.59 20.79
N GLU A 42 -24.97 -18.69 20.04
CA GLU A 42 -26.39 -18.62 19.78
C GLU A 42 -26.81 -19.75 18.80
N GLU A 43 -28.08 -20.05 18.71
CA GLU A 43 -28.58 -21.05 17.76
C GLU A 43 -28.18 -20.67 16.32
N GLY A 44 -27.55 -21.61 15.62
CA GLY A 44 -27.01 -21.37 14.26
C GLY A 44 -25.67 -20.62 14.21
N GLU A 45 -25.10 -20.20 15.33
CA GLU A 45 -23.80 -19.54 15.33
C GLU A 45 -22.67 -20.56 15.08
N GLN A 46 -21.82 -20.27 14.08
CA GLN A 46 -20.73 -21.15 13.70
C GLN A 46 -19.63 -21.19 14.77
N VAL A 47 -19.18 -22.40 15.12
CA VAL A 47 -18.04 -22.64 15.99
C VAL A 47 -16.98 -23.43 15.20
N VAL A 48 -15.81 -22.83 15.00
CA VAL A 48 -14.66 -23.44 14.34
C VAL A 48 -13.68 -23.94 15.40
N ILE A 49 -13.42 -25.24 15.39
CA ILE A 49 -12.41 -25.84 16.29
C ILE A 49 -11.04 -25.78 15.61
N ALA A 50 -10.17 -24.93 16.13
CA ALA A 50 -8.83 -24.67 15.61
C ALA A 50 -7.72 -25.34 16.44
N LYS A 51 -7.99 -26.55 16.96
CA LYS A 51 -7.01 -27.29 17.78
C LYS A 51 -5.70 -27.48 17.03
N ASN A 52 -4.58 -27.16 17.68
CA ASN A 52 -3.22 -27.19 17.13
C ASN A 52 -2.98 -26.19 15.96
N ALA A 53 -3.88 -25.27 15.70
CA ALA A 53 -3.68 -24.22 14.70
C ALA A 53 -3.10 -22.96 15.33
N LEU A 54 -2.39 -22.18 14.51
CA LEU A 54 -1.98 -20.83 14.82
C LEU A 54 -3.05 -19.85 14.27
N ILE A 55 -3.54 -18.98 15.13
CA ILE A 55 -4.50 -17.93 14.79
C ILE A 55 -3.76 -16.60 14.90
N MET A 56 -3.71 -15.84 13.82
CA MET A 56 -3.03 -14.55 13.78
C MET A 56 -3.79 -13.58 12.84
N PRO A 57 -3.57 -12.26 12.96
CA PRO A 57 -4.06 -11.32 11.96
C PRO A 57 -3.57 -11.69 10.56
N GLY A 58 -4.34 -11.34 9.53
CA GLY A 58 -3.90 -11.49 8.16
C GLY A 58 -2.59 -10.74 7.90
N ILE A 59 -1.73 -11.32 7.09
CA ILE A 59 -0.45 -10.73 6.71
C ILE A 59 -0.70 -9.47 5.88
N ILE A 60 0.11 -8.44 6.10
CA ILE A 60 0.13 -7.22 5.30
C ILE A 60 1.41 -7.24 4.47
N GLU A 61 1.27 -7.28 3.14
CA GLU A 61 2.39 -7.11 2.23
C GLU A 61 2.74 -5.63 2.13
N ALA A 62 3.95 -5.28 2.54
CA ALA A 62 4.38 -3.89 2.67
C ALA A 62 4.88 -3.27 1.34
N HIS A 63 5.15 -4.06 0.32
CA HIS A 63 5.64 -3.58 -0.97
C HIS A 63 5.51 -4.64 -2.07
N CYS A 64 4.60 -4.41 -3.01
CA CYS A 64 4.46 -5.26 -4.20
C CYS A 64 3.97 -4.47 -5.42
N HIS A 65 3.85 -5.19 -6.55
CA HIS A 65 3.36 -4.67 -7.83
C HIS A 65 2.12 -5.43 -8.32
N MET A 66 1.44 -6.12 -7.41
CA MET A 66 0.30 -6.97 -7.71
C MET A 66 -0.81 -6.21 -8.44
N GLY A 67 -1.27 -6.75 -9.55
CA GLY A 67 -2.31 -6.17 -10.38
C GLY A 67 -1.92 -5.01 -11.27
N ILE A 68 -0.72 -4.40 -11.09
CA ILE A 68 -0.10 -3.48 -12.06
C ILE A 68 1.03 -4.16 -12.85
N MET A 69 1.44 -5.32 -12.40
CA MET A 69 2.19 -6.33 -13.16
C MET A 69 1.36 -7.61 -13.05
N GLU A 70 0.48 -7.82 -14.04
CA GLU A 70 -0.48 -8.91 -14.01
C GLU A 70 0.17 -10.27 -14.25
N GLU A 71 -0.19 -11.24 -13.43
CA GLU A 71 0.21 -12.63 -13.62
C GLU A 71 -0.37 -13.20 -14.94
N LYS A 72 0.43 -14.05 -15.60
CA LYS A 72 0.03 -14.73 -16.84
C LYS A 72 -0.26 -13.82 -18.03
N LYS A 73 0.05 -12.53 -17.92
CA LYS A 73 0.01 -11.59 -19.03
C LYS A 73 1.42 -11.10 -19.33
N SER A 74 1.69 -10.87 -20.61
CA SER A 74 2.96 -10.32 -21.05
C SER A 74 2.94 -8.78 -20.97
N THR A 75 3.48 -8.11 -21.96
CA THR A 75 3.57 -6.65 -22.04
C THR A 75 2.23 -5.92 -21.82
N GLU A 76 1.11 -6.55 -22.20
CA GLU A 76 -0.23 -5.97 -22.05
C GLU A 76 -0.67 -5.82 -20.57
N GLY A 77 -0.10 -6.64 -19.68
CA GLY A 77 -0.39 -6.60 -18.24
C GLY A 77 0.71 -5.97 -17.42
N ASP A 78 1.71 -5.33 -18.03
CA ASP A 78 2.83 -4.69 -17.34
C ASP A 78 2.71 -3.16 -17.39
N ASP A 79 1.98 -2.62 -16.42
CA ASP A 79 1.87 -1.18 -16.13
C ASP A 79 2.76 -0.77 -14.96
N CYS A 80 3.77 -1.58 -14.63
CA CYS A 80 4.59 -1.40 -13.43
C CYS A 80 5.45 -0.13 -13.49
N ASN A 81 5.92 0.27 -14.68
CA ASN A 81 6.82 1.40 -14.82
C ASN A 81 6.47 2.28 -16.03
N GLU A 82 6.26 3.56 -15.77
CA GLU A 82 6.41 4.58 -16.80
C GLU A 82 7.91 4.79 -17.07
N THR A 83 8.35 4.65 -18.33
CA THR A 83 9.79 4.62 -18.65
C THR A 83 10.29 5.82 -19.44
N VAL A 84 9.42 6.80 -19.75
CA VAL A 84 9.74 7.92 -20.61
C VAL A 84 10.11 9.19 -19.86
N ASP A 85 9.53 9.42 -18.68
CA ASP A 85 9.83 10.56 -17.81
C ASP A 85 10.39 10.07 -16.44
N PRO A 86 11.52 10.59 -15.98
CA PRO A 86 12.11 10.21 -14.70
C PRO A 86 11.35 10.74 -13.47
N LEU A 87 10.41 11.66 -13.64
CA LEU A 87 9.68 12.32 -12.57
C LEU A 87 8.16 12.26 -12.86
N THR A 88 7.50 11.30 -12.25
CA THR A 88 6.08 11.03 -12.47
C THR A 88 5.29 10.98 -11.14
N PRO A 89 5.30 12.06 -10.33
CA PRO A 89 4.69 12.07 -9.00
C PRO A 89 3.17 11.90 -9.01
N SER A 90 2.53 12.22 -10.14
CA SER A 90 1.08 12.19 -10.32
C SER A 90 0.52 10.82 -10.69
N LEU A 91 1.35 9.86 -11.09
CA LEU A 91 0.90 8.51 -11.36
C LEU A 91 0.42 7.84 -10.07
N ARG A 92 -0.73 7.18 -10.14
CA ARG A 92 -1.35 6.51 -8.98
C ARG A 92 -1.53 5.03 -9.28
N ALA A 93 -1.05 4.17 -8.40
CA ALA A 93 -1.22 2.72 -8.56
C ALA A 93 -2.69 2.31 -8.75
N ILE A 94 -3.63 3.00 -8.09
CA ILE A 94 -5.06 2.69 -8.19
C ILE A 94 -5.64 2.81 -9.61
N ASP A 95 -5.00 3.56 -10.49
CA ASP A 95 -5.45 3.73 -11.87
C ASP A 95 -5.04 2.54 -12.76
N GLY A 96 -4.04 1.76 -12.36
CA GLY A 96 -3.54 0.58 -13.09
C GLY A 96 -3.82 -0.77 -12.43
N ILE A 97 -4.24 -0.80 -11.16
CA ILE A 97 -4.47 -2.07 -10.45
C ILE A 97 -5.67 -2.82 -11.04
N ASN A 98 -5.42 -4.03 -11.55
CA ASN A 98 -6.47 -4.99 -11.87
C ASN A 98 -6.76 -5.90 -10.66
N PRO A 99 -7.88 -5.69 -9.92
CA PRO A 99 -8.20 -6.51 -8.74
C PRO A 99 -8.66 -7.93 -9.10
N MET A 100 -8.80 -8.25 -10.39
CA MET A 100 -9.16 -9.57 -10.91
C MET A 100 -7.92 -10.38 -11.35
N ASP A 101 -6.71 -9.82 -11.18
CA ASP A 101 -5.48 -10.57 -11.42
C ASP A 101 -5.37 -11.77 -10.47
N ALA A 102 -4.85 -12.89 -10.98
CA ALA A 102 -4.69 -14.14 -10.23
C ALA A 102 -3.85 -13.97 -8.96
N ALA A 103 -2.91 -13.04 -8.94
CA ALA A 103 -2.08 -12.73 -7.79
C ALA A 103 -2.90 -12.32 -6.55
N PHE A 104 -4.08 -11.70 -6.72
CA PHE A 104 -4.96 -11.37 -5.60
C PHE A 104 -5.55 -12.62 -4.94
N ASP A 105 -6.00 -13.59 -5.73
CA ASP A 105 -6.52 -14.84 -5.20
C ASP A 105 -5.40 -15.66 -4.51
N ASP A 106 -4.21 -15.67 -5.06
CA ASP A 106 -3.06 -16.36 -4.48
C ASP A 106 -2.61 -15.69 -3.16
N ALA A 107 -2.61 -14.37 -3.11
CA ALA A 107 -2.37 -13.61 -1.88
C ALA A 107 -3.38 -13.98 -0.77
N VAL A 108 -4.66 -14.03 -1.10
CA VAL A 108 -5.71 -14.44 -0.14
C VAL A 108 -5.50 -15.87 0.34
N ARG A 109 -5.17 -16.82 -0.55
CA ARG A 109 -4.88 -18.22 -0.18
C ARG A 109 -3.65 -18.32 0.73
N ALA A 110 -2.67 -17.45 0.56
CA ALA A 110 -1.49 -17.35 1.41
C ALA A 110 -1.75 -16.62 2.76
N GLY A 111 -2.96 -16.10 2.98
CA GLY A 111 -3.30 -15.36 4.20
C GLY A 111 -2.89 -13.89 4.19
N ILE A 112 -2.51 -13.33 3.04
CA ILE A 112 -2.25 -11.91 2.87
C ILE A 112 -3.58 -11.20 2.66
N THR A 113 -3.95 -10.31 3.58
CA THR A 113 -5.28 -9.66 3.60
C THR A 113 -5.27 -8.21 3.16
N ALA A 114 -4.08 -7.60 3.14
CA ALA A 114 -3.85 -6.26 2.63
C ALA A 114 -2.47 -6.17 1.98
N ALA A 115 -2.32 -5.32 0.97
CA ALA A 115 -1.07 -5.10 0.28
C ALA A 115 -0.85 -3.62 -0.04
N MET A 116 0.40 -3.16 0.07
CA MET A 116 0.81 -1.86 -0.42
C MET A 116 1.35 -2.01 -1.84
N ILE A 117 0.55 -1.59 -2.81
CA ILE A 117 0.80 -1.74 -4.24
C ILE A 117 1.24 -0.41 -4.82
N GLY A 118 2.26 -0.42 -5.64
CA GLY A 118 2.75 0.78 -6.29
C GLY A 118 3.70 0.52 -7.44
N PRO A 119 4.12 1.59 -8.14
CA PRO A 119 4.98 1.48 -9.31
C PRO A 119 6.36 0.91 -8.99
N GLY A 120 7.00 0.38 -10.02
CA GLY A 120 8.36 -0.14 -9.99
C GLY A 120 9.43 0.93 -9.83
N SER A 121 10.69 0.57 -10.11
CA SER A 121 11.85 1.39 -9.75
C SER A 121 12.55 2.05 -10.94
N SER A 122 11.92 2.13 -12.12
CA SER A 122 12.54 2.69 -13.32
C SER A 122 12.74 4.21 -13.28
N ASN A 123 11.96 4.92 -12.44
CA ASN A 123 11.97 6.38 -12.34
C ASN A 123 12.62 6.86 -11.04
N VAL A 124 13.15 8.09 -11.05
CA VAL A 124 13.59 8.77 -9.81
C VAL A 124 12.42 8.98 -8.88
N VAL A 125 11.28 9.44 -9.42
CA VAL A 125 9.98 9.48 -8.76
C VAL A 125 8.99 8.72 -9.63
N GLY A 126 8.49 7.59 -9.15
CA GLY A 126 7.67 6.67 -9.95
C GLY A 126 6.16 6.83 -9.75
N GLY A 127 5.73 7.57 -8.73
CA GLY A 127 4.30 7.76 -8.44
C GLY A 127 3.86 7.26 -7.07
N GLN A 128 2.56 7.17 -6.90
CA GLN A 128 1.90 7.01 -5.62
C GLN A 128 1.47 5.55 -5.39
N PHE A 129 1.85 5.01 -4.24
CA PHE A 129 1.34 3.74 -3.74
C PHE A 129 -0.07 3.86 -3.18
N ALA A 130 -0.80 2.76 -3.22
CA ALA A 130 -2.03 2.56 -2.48
C ALA A 130 -1.93 1.35 -1.54
N MET A 131 -2.54 1.44 -0.37
CA MET A 131 -2.82 0.30 0.50
C MET A 131 -4.21 -0.20 0.18
N VAL A 132 -4.33 -1.47 -0.18
CA VAL A 132 -5.59 -2.08 -0.60
C VAL A 132 -5.84 -3.41 0.11
N LYS A 133 -7.11 -3.80 0.25
CA LYS A 133 -7.50 -5.17 0.60
C LYS A 133 -7.22 -6.10 -0.58
N THR A 134 -6.93 -7.35 -0.28
CA THR A 134 -6.65 -8.36 -1.31
C THR A 134 -7.89 -9.10 -1.80
N LYS A 135 -9.05 -8.90 -1.19
CA LYS A 135 -10.31 -9.57 -1.56
C LYS A 135 -11.40 -8.60 -1.97
N GLY A 136 -11.77 -8.64 -3.23
CA GLY A 136 -12.87 -7.87 -3.83
C GLY A 136 -12.76 -7.86 -5.36
N ARG A 137 -13.61 -7.08 -6.03
CA ARG A 137 -13.73 -7.07 -7.49
C ARG A 137 -13.55 -5.68 -8.11
N ARG A 138 -13.65 -4.62 -7.33
CA ARG A 138 -13.50 -3.24 -7.78
C ARG A 138 -12.46 -2.57 -6.91
N ILE A 139 -11.54 -1.86 -7.54
CA ILE A 139 -10.44 -1.20 -6.82
C ILE A 139 -10.96 -0.20 -5.78
N ASP A 140 -12.00 0.57 -6.11
CA ASP A 140 -12.56 1.57 -5.20
C ASP A 140 -13.05 0.97 -3.86
N ASP A 141 -13.57 -0.27 -3.89
CA ASP A 141 -14.05 -0.97 -2.71
C ASP A 141 -12.91 -1.57 -1.86
N LEU A 142 -11.71 -1.65 -2.44
CA LEU A 142 -10.53 -2.24 -1.81
C LEU A 142 -9.62 -1.22 -1.14
N ILE A 143 -9.71 0.06 -1.50
CA ILE A 143 -8.80 1.09 -1.02
C ILE A 143 -8.92 1.25 0.49
N LEU A 144 -7.82 1.02 1.21
CA LEU A 144 -7.66 1.35 2.62
C LEU A 144 -7.04 2.73 2.79
N LYS A 145 -6.10 3.09 1.91
CA LYS A 145 -5.43 4.39 1.88
C LYS A 145 -4.83 4.68 0.50
N SER A 146 -5.12 5.84 -0.06
CA SER A 146 -4.49 6.38 -1.27
C SER A 146 -4.45 7.91 -1.19
N PRO A 147 -3.31 8.54 -1.43
CA PRO A 147 -1.98 7.93 -1.55
C PRO A 147 -1.47 7.37 -0.21
N ALA A 148 -0.77 6.25 -0.26
CA ALA A 148 -0.16 5.63 0.93
C ALA A 148 1.32 6.02 1.08
N ALA A 149 2.07 6.04 -0.01
CA ALA A 149 3.47 6.43 -0.11
C ALA A 149 3.80 6.98 -1.50
N MET A 150 4.99 7.56 -1.66
CA MET A 150 5.57 7.97 -2.93
C MET A 150 6.74 7.04 -3.27
N LYS A 151 6.76 6.49 -4.48
CA LYS A 151 7.88 5.69 -4.99
C LYS A 151 9.04 6.60 -5.39
N VAL A 152 10.21 6.30 -4.85
CA VAL A 152 11.47 6.90 -5.29
C VAL A 152 12.52 5.80 -5.49
N ALA A 153 13.45 6.00 -6.42
CA ALA A 153 14.54 5.08 -6.67
C ALA A 153 15.88 5.79 -6.91
N PHE A 154 16.94 5.27 -6.28
CA PHE A 154 18.28 5.86 -6.27
C PHE A 154 19.35 4.96 -6.90
N GLY A 155 18.99 3.76 -7.33
CA GLY A 155 19.91 2.69 -7.72
C GLY A 155 20.17 2.59 -9.22
N GLU A 156 20.41 1.37 -9.66
CA GLU A 156 20.74 1.04 -11.05
C GLU A 156 19.56 1.27 -12.00
N ASN A 157 18.35 0.97 -11.58
CA ASN A 157 17.20 0.95 -12.49
C ASN A 157 16.97 2.29 -13.21
N PRO A 158 16.89 3.46 -12.54
CA PRO A 158 16.76 4.74 -13.24
C PRO A 158 17.96 5.03 -14.16
N LYS A 159 19.19 4.69 -13.73
CA LYS A 159 20.37 4.89 -14.56
C LYS A 159 20.30 4.10 -15.86
N VAL A 160 20.02 2.80 -15.77
CA VAL A 160 19.97 1.91 -16.93
C VAL A 160 18.82 2.30 -17.85
N ASN A 161 17.64 2.56 -17.30
CA ASN A 161 16.46 2.91 -18.09
C ASN A 161 16.70 4.17 -18.95
N TYR A 162 17.21 5.24 -18.35
CA TYR A 162 17.36 6.53 -19.05
C TYR A 162 18.64 6.63 -19.87
N SER A 163 19.75 5.98 -19.48
CA SER A 163 20.96 5.93 -20.28
C SER A 163 20.74 5.24 -21.64
N GLY A 164 19.95 4.18 -21.67
CA GLY A 164 19.56 3.51 -22.90
C GLY A 164 18.75 4.39 -23.88
N GLN A 165 18.16 5.47 -23.38
CA GLN A 165 17.36 6.43 -24.14
C GLN A 165 18.09 7.75 -24.44
N ASN A 166 19.37 7.88 -24.10
CA ASN A 166 20.11 9.15 -24.11
C ASN A 166 19.46 10.26 -23.28
N LYS A 167 18.82 9.89 -22.15
CA LYS A 167 18.16 10.82 -21.22
C LYS A 167 18.84 10.80 -19.84
N SER A 168 18.62 11.85 -19.07
CA SER A 168 19.00 11.90 -17.66
C SER A 168 17.89 11.22 -16.82
N PRO A 169 18.24 10.51 -15.72
CA PRO A 169 19.58 10.42 -15.11
C PRO A 169 20.41 9.24 -15.61
N VAL A 170 21.72 9.43 -15.74
CA VAL A 170 22.69 8.35 -16.00
C VAL A 170 23.68 8.13 -14.83
N THR A 171 23.58 8.95 -13.79
CA THR A 171 24.44 8.88 -12.60
C THR A 171 23.61 9.01 -11.31
N ARG A 172 24.14 8.48 -10.20
CA ARG A 172 23.53 8.70 -8.87
C ARG A 172 23.51 10.18 -8.47
N MET A 173 24.48 10.95 -8.95
CA MET A 173 24.50 12.41 -8.72
C MET A 173 23.32 13.08 -9.41
N ALA A 174 22.97 12.71 -10.63
CA ALA A 174 21.81 13.23 -11.35
C ALA A 174 20.51 12.83 -10.67
N ILE A 175 20.38 11.57 -10.22
CA ILE A 175 19.20 11.09 -9.47
C ILE A 175 18.99 11.95 -8.21
N ALA A 176 20.03 12.10 -7.40
CA ALA A 176 19.96 12.89 -6.17
C ALA A 176 19.66 14.37 -6.43
N ALA A 177 20.24 14.94 -7.51
CA ALA A 177 19.99 16.33 -7.91
C ALA A 177 18.54 16.55 -8.33
N MET A 178 17.97 15.64 -9.14
CA MET A 178 16.58 15.70 -9.56
C MET A 178 15.63 15.67 -8.36
N LEU A 179 15.76 14.67 -7.49
CA LEU A 179 14.88 14.56 -6.32
C LEU A 179 15.02 15.76 -5.36
N ARG A 180 16.27 16.24 -5.15
CA ARG A 180 16.49 17.41 -4.29
C ARG A 180 15.82 18.65 -4.85
N ARG A 181 15.88 18.85 -6.17
CA ARG A 181 15.21 19.96 -6.85
C ARG A 181 13.70 19.88 -6.65
N GLU A 182 13.09 18.72 -6.90
CA GLU A 182 11.64 18.53 -6.75
C GLU A 182 11.17 18.81 -5.31
N LEU A 183 11.88 18.29 -4.31
CA LEU A 183 11.55 18.53 -2.91
C LEU A 183 11.74 19.99 -2.52
N TRP A 184 12.78 20.67 -3.03
CA TRP A 184 13.02 22.07 -2.75
C TRP A 184 11.93 22.96 -3.36
N GLU A 185 11.59 22.75 -4.63
CA GLU A 185 10.53 23.46 -5.33
C GLU A 185 9.15 23.22 -4.68
N SER A 186 8.88 22.00 -4.26
CA SER A 186 7.62 21.66 -3.56
C SER A 186 7.52 22.29 -2.18
N ARG A 187 8.65 22.48 -1.46
CA ARG A 187 8.67 23.25 -0.21
C ARG A 187 8.38 24.72 -0.45
N GLU A 188 8.96 25.30 -1.48
CA GLU A 188 8.72 26.69 -1.86
C GLU A 188 7.26 26.90 -2.28
N TYR A 189 6.71 25.97 -3.06
CA TYR A 189 5.30 25.95 -3.42
C TYR A 189 4.39 25.90 -2.16
N LEU A 190 4.69 25.02 -1.21
CA LEU A 190 3.93 24.92 0.04
C LEU A 190 3.97 26.23 0.83
N ARG A 191 5.13 26.87 0.94
CA ARG A 191 5.31 28.16 1.61
C ARG A 191 4.43 29.23 0.95
N GLN A 192 4.50 29.37 -0.38
CA GLN A 192 3.71 30.34 -1.14
C GLN A 192 2.20 30.10 -0.99
N LYS A 193 1.78 28.82 -1.01
CA LYS A 193 0.38 28.44 -0.79
C LYS A 193 -0.12 28.83 0.60
N GLN A 194 0.70 28.65 1.63
CA GLN A 194 0.38 29.06 3.00
C GLN A 194 0.29 30.59 3.14
N GLU A 195 1.24 31.31 2.58
CA GLU A 195 1.23 32.78 2.61
C GLU A 195 0.02 33.38 1.88
N ALA A 196 -0.37 32.78 0.73
CA ALA A 196 -1.57 33.20 0.03
C ALA A 196 -2.85 32.97 0.87
N ALA A 197 -2.93 31.81 1.53
CA ALA A 197 -4.05 31.50 2.40
C ALA A 197 -4.16 32.46 3.60
N GLU A 198 -3.03 32.80 4.23
CA GLU A 198 -2.98 33.78 5.33
C GLU A 198 -3.44 35.19 4.90
N LYS A 199 -3.16 35.56 3.66
CA LYS A 199 -3.55 36.87 3.10
C LYS A 199 -4.95 36.84 2.45
N GLY A 200 -5.65 35.70 2.43
CA GLY A 200 -6.92 35.54 1.73
C GLY A 200 -6.79 35.70 0.20
N ALA A 201 -5.60 35.51 -0.35
CA ALA A 201 -5.31 35.69 -1.77
C ALA A 201 -5.50 34.37 -2.54
N TYR A 202 -5.89 34.52 -3.82
CA TYR A 202 -5.94 33.37 -4.72
C TYR A 202 -4.55 32.80 -4.96
N PHE A 203 -4.44 31.47 -4.95
CA PHE A 203 -3.23 30.73 -5.29
C PHE A 203 -3.55 29.68 -6.35
N ALA A 204 -2.88 29.74 -7.50
CA ALA A 204 -3.07 28.75 -8.57
C ALA A 204 -2.41 27.41 -8.18
N PRO A 205 -3.18 26.30 -8.11
CA PRO A 205 -2.60 25.00 -7.77
C PRO A 205 -1.73 24.46 -8.92
N ASP A 206 -0.59 23.89 -8.55
CA ASP A 206 0.25 23.07 -9.41
C ASP A 206 0.01 21.59 -9.05
N PHE A 207 -0.55 20.82 -10.01
CA PHE A 207 -0.99 19.45 -9.77
C PHE A 207 0.16 18.52 -9.36
N GLU A 208 1.34 18.65 -9.96
CA GLU A 208 2.48 17.80 -9.64
C GLU A 208 3.09 18.16 -8.29
N LYS A 209 3.19 19.45 -7.97
CA LYS A 209 3.71 19.89 -6.66
C LYS A 209 2.78 19.48 -5.52
N GLU A 210 1.44 19.47 -5.73
CA GLU A 210 0.49 18.96 -4.75
C GLU A 210 0.77 17.49 -4.37
N CYS A 211 1.27 16.68 -5.31
CA CYS A 211 1.58 15.26 -5.05
C CYS A 211 2.72 15.07 -4.04
N TYR A 212 3.62 16.02 -3.88
CA TYR A 212 4.71 15.95 -2.91
C TYR A 212 4.32 16.42 -1.50
N LEU A 213 3.24 17.18 -1.35
CA LEU A 213 2.87 17.79 -0.05
C LEU A 213 2.62 16.77 1.06
N PRO A 214 2.00 15.57 0.81
CA PRO A 214 1.86 14.56 1.85
C PRO A 214 3.19 14.03 2.39
N VAL A 215 4.25 14.04 1.57
CA VAL A 215 5.59 13.63 1.98
C VAL A 215 6.23 14.72 2.85
N LEU A 216 6.11 16.00 2.44
CA LEU A 216 6.71 17.14 3.13
C LEU A 216 6.07 17.43 4.50
N ARG A 217 4.78 17.16 4.68
CA ARG A 217 4.05 17.38 5.93
C ARG A 217 4.37 16.40 7.06
N ARG A 218 5.12 15.34 6.75
CA ARG A 218 5.49 14.29 7.71
C ARG A 218 6.94 14.37 8.18
N SER A 219 7.70 15.34 7.64
CA SER A 219 9.12 15.54 7.95
C SER A 219 9.31 16.67 8.97
#